data_da2f88090c5a4b6f203bbd1ddc32121d
#
_entry.id   da2f88090c5a4b6f203bbd1ddc32121d
#
_cell.length_a   1.000
_cell.length_b   1.000
_cell.length_c   1.000
_cell.angle_alpha   90.00
_cell.angle_beta   90.00
_cell.angle_gamma   90.00
#
_symmetry.space_group_name_H-M   'P 1'
#
loop_
_entity.id
_entity.type
_entity.pdbx_description
1 polymer ?
#
loop_
_entity_poly.entity_id
_entity_poly.type
_entity_poly.pdbx_seq_one_letter_code
_entity_poly.pdbx_strand_id
1 'polypeptide(L)'
;AAQLDAVTVTPTPFRRTAESPVGLQVIGLREIEKSPGANRDVSRIVRSYPGVSFSPVGYRNDLIVRGGGPSENVFYMDGIEIPNINHFATQGASGGPVSIVNADLVREISFYTGAFPADRAGALSSVLDFRLRDGDPEKHSFKATLGASEVSLSGNGPLSERTTYLFSVRQSYLQLLFKMLGLPFLPNYIDAQVKIKSKLSARDELTVLGLTGIDNMRLNTDEKGEEAEYLLSYLPRIRQETFTVGAVYRHYAGQHTQSVSLSHNYLNNRNLKYRDNDASSDENLMLRLRSVEQKTTLRGENRSWLGRWTLT
;
A
#
# COMPACT_ATOMS: atom_id res chain seq x y z
N ALA A 1 13.30 17.85 -42.90
CA ALA A 1 13.11 17.03 -41.75
C ALA A 1 13.70 17.77 -40.55
N ALA A 2 12.86 18.28 -39.64
CA ALA A 2 13.32 18.90 -38.41
C ALA A 2 13.74 17.78 -37.45
N GLN A 3 14.99 17.74 -37.09
CA GLN A 3 15.52 16.85 -36.09
C GLN A 3 15.17 17.46 -34.72
N LEU A 4 14.24 16.86 -34.00
CA LEU A 4 13.95 17.23 -32.61
C LEU A 4 15.12 16.77 -31.76
N ASP A 5 15.74 17.68 -31.03
CA ASP A 5 16.78 17.36 -30.06
C ASP A 5 16.22 16.41 -28.98
N ALA A 6 16.92 15.32 -28.72
CA ALA A 6 16.55 14.37 -27.71
C ALA A 6 16.57 15.04 -26.33
N VAL A 7 15.41 15.27 -25.72
CA VAL A 7 15.30 15.74 -24.36
C VAL A 7 15.72 14.58 -23.44
N THR A 8 16.95 14.61 -22.99
CA THR A 8 17.45 13.67 -21.97
C THR A 8 16.87 14.10 -20.63
N VAL A 9 15.74 13.50 -20.23
CA VAL A 9 15.22 13.66 -18.87
C VAL A 9 16.10 12.83 -17.93
N THR A 10 17.06 13.48 -17.29
CA THR A 10 17.79 12.86 -16.20
C THR A 10 16.90 12.87 -14.96
N PRO A 11 16.41 11.72 -14.48
CA PRO A 11 15.62 11.72 -13.25
C PRO A 11 16.55 12.09 -12.09
N THR A 12 16.32 13.23 -11.49
CA THR A 12 16.96 13.59 -10.22
C THR A 12 16.23 12.82 -9.11
N PRO A 13 16.93 11.93 -8.36
CA PRO A 13 16.33 11.16 -7.29
C PRO A 13 15.78 12.01 -6.13
N PHE A 14 16.08 13.32 -6.13
CA PHE A 14 15.67 14.26 -5.10
C PHE A 14 14.93 15.44 -5.72
N ARG A 15 13.68 15.23 -6.09
CA ARG A 15 12.82 16.32 -6.57
C ARG A 15 12.22 17.06 -5.37
N ARG A 16 12.65 18.27 -5.12
CA ARG A 16 12.03 19.17 -4.13
C ARG A 16 10.83 19.87 -4.76
N THR A 17 9.70 19.89 -4.07
CA THR A 17 8.57 20.77 -4.41
C THR A 17 8.60 22.01 -3.54
N ALA A 18 7.98 23.11 -3.99
CA ALA A 18 7.84 24.32 -3.19
C ALA A 18 7.04 24.08 -1.88
N GLU A 19 6.21 23.05 -1.86
CA GLU A 19 5.31 22.72 -0.75
C GLU A 19 6.01 21.98 0.40
N SER A 20 7.12 21.30 0.11
CA SER A 20 7.91 20.61 1.14
C SER A 20 9.39 20.63 0.79
N PRO A 21 10.07 21.74 0.99
CA PRO A 21 11.48 21.91 0.62
C PRO A 21 12.43 21.00 1.43
N VAL A 22 11.98 20.51 2.58
CA VAL A 22 12.78 19.69 3.49
C VAL A 22 12.04 18.39 3.81
N GLY A 23 12.72 17.24 3.59
CA GLY A 23 12.20 15.94 3.99
C GLY A 23 11.30 15.24 2.97
N LEU A 24 11.08 15.82 1.78
CA LEU A 24 10.40 15.11 0.69
C LEU A 24 11.40 14.29 -0.14
N GLN A 25 11.10 13.01 -0.29
CA GLN A 25 11.75 12.10 -1.22
C GLN A 25 10.73 11.65 -2.27
N VAL A 26 11.09 11.71 -3.55
CA VAL A 26 10.23 11.24 -4.64
C VAL A 26 10.86 9.98 -5.21
N ILE A 27 10.18 8.86 -5.04
CA ILE A 27 10.62 7.53 -5.47
C ILE A 27 9.89 7.20 -6.77
N GLY A 28 10.63 7.19 -7.87
CA GLY A 28 10.06 6.91 -9.17
C GLY A 28 10.04 5.42 -9.51
N LEU A 29 9.34 5.07 -10.60
CA LEU A 29 9.18 3.69 -11.07
C LEU A 29 10.52 2.96 -11.22
N ARG A 30 11.56 3.61 -11.74
CA ARG A 30 12.89 2.99 -11.93
C ARG A 30 13.56 2.61 -10.61
N GLU A 31 13.35 3.40 -9.56
CA GLU A 31 13.88 3.10 -8.23
C GLU A 31 13.10 1.96 -7.59
N ILE A 32 11.77 1.92 -7.79
CA ILE A 32 10.90 0.83 -7.34
C ILE A 32 11.33 -0.50 -7.98
N GLU A 33 11.60 -0.50 -9.28
CA GLU A 33 11.99 -1.71 -10.03
C GLU A 33 13.42 -2.19 -9.74
N LYS A 34 14.34 -1.26 -9.46
CA LYS A 34 15.77 -1.54 -9.33
C LYS A 34 16.27 -1.60 -7.89
N SER A 35 15.42 -1.35 -6.89
CA SER A 35 15.82 -1.34 -5.49
C SER A 35 16.34 -2.72 -5.06
N PRO A 36 17.61 -2.85 -4.69
CA PRO A 36 18.19 -4.13 -4.30
C PRO A 36 17.54 -4.67 -3.03
N GLY A 37 17.16 -5.95 -3.03
CA GLY A 37 16.58 -6.62 -1.86
C GLY A 37 15.17 -6.20 -1.49
N ALA A 38 14.57 -5.23 -2.18
CA ALA A 38 13.22 -4.78 -1.90
C ALA A 38 12.16 -5.75 -2.42
N ASN A 39 12.49 -6.62 -3.36
CA ASN A 39 11.58 -7.59 -3.97
C ASN A 39 10.23 -6.95 -4.37
N ARG A 40 10.27 -5.70 -4.89
CA ARG A 40 9.10 -4.88 -5.24
C ARG A 40 8.17 -4.56 -4.05
N ASP A 41 8.63 -4.77 -2.84
CA ASP A 41 7.92 -4.37 -1.63
C ASP A 41 8.19 -2.89 -1.33
N VAL A 42 7.14 -2.10 -1.35
CA VAL A 42 7.23 -0.63 -1.18
C VAL A 42 7.79 -0.27 0.20
N SER A 43 7.41 -0.98 1.25
CA SER A 43 7.92 -0.71 2.60
C SER A 43 9.43 -0.95 2.70
N ARG A 44 9.95 -1.94 1.99
CA ARG A 44 11.38 -2.22 1.93
C ARG A 44 12.17 -1.19 1.12
N ILE A 45 11.56 -0.64 0.07
CA ILE A 45 12.18 0.45 -0.71
C ILE A 45 12.40 1.67 0.17
N VAL A 46 11.39 2.06 0.92
CA VAL A 46 11.42 3.23 1.81
C VAL A 46 12.48 3.10 2.91
N ARG A 47 12.80 1.88 3.35
CA ARG A 47 13.85 1.60 4.34
C ARG A 47 15.26 2.06 3.95
N SER A 48 15.54 2.17 2.66
CA SER A 48 16.85 2.61 2.17
C SER A 48 17.10 4.11 2.34
N TYR A 49 16.08 4.87 2.74
CA TYR A 49 16.20 6.32 2.88
C TYR A 49 16.68 6.76 4.26
N PRO A 50 17.41 7.89 4.34
CA PRO A 50 17.89 8.42 5.60
C PRO A 50 16.78 8.70 6.60
N GLY A 51 17.02 8.35 7.86
CA GLY A 51 16.06 8.56 8.95
C GLY A 51 14.94 7.52 9.03
N VAL A 52 15.00 6.48 8.22
CA VAL A 52 14.08 5.35 8.29
C VAL A 52 14.78 4.16 8.94
N SER A 53 14.18 3.63 9.98
CA SER A 53 14.53 2.36 10.59
C SER A 53 13.32 1.42 10.54
N PHE A 54 13.49 0.21 11.00
CA PHE A 54 12.45 -0.81 10.97
C PHE A 54 12.46 -1.60 12.27
N SER A 55 11.35 -2.25 12.54
CA SER A 55 11.25 -3.12 13.69
C SER A 55 12.30 -4.23 13.64
N PRO A 56 13.07 -4.45 14.71
CA PRO A 56 14.05 -5.54 14.78
C PRO A 56 13.38 -6.93 14.85
N VAL A 57 12.08 -6.99 15.02
CA VAL A 57 11.32 -8.25 15.06
C VAL A 57 11.20 -8.81 13.64
N GLY A 58 11.82 -9.95 13.38
CA GLY A 58 12.20 -10.48 12.08
C GLY A 58 11.13 -10.65 11.00
N TYR A 59 9.85 -10.67 11.37
CA TYR A 59 8.75 -10.86 10.39
C TYR A 59 7.94 -9.60 10.13
N ARG A 60 8.39 -8.44 10.63
CA ARG A 60 7.65 -7.18 10.49
C ARG A 60 8.41 -6.19 9.63
N ASN A 61 7.65 -5.42 8.85
CA ASN A 61 8.13 -4.29 8.05
C ASN A 61 7.59 -2.95 8.57
N ASP A 62 7.42 -2.83 9.89
CA ASP A 62 7.00 -1.57 10.49
C ASP A 62 7.98 -0.45 10.13
N LEU A 63 7.44 0.65 9.62
CA LEU A 63 8.22 1.84 9.30
C LEU A 63 8.37 2.70 10.55
N ILE A 64 9.60 2.92 10.96
CA ILE A 64 9.99 3.82 12.04
C ILE A 64 10.73 4.99 11.42
N VAL A 65 10.07 6.14 11.31
CA VAL A 65 10.65 7.32 10.66
C VAL A 65 11.02 8.33 11.71
N ARG A 66 12.31 8.72 11.75
CA ARG A 66 12.87 9.67 12.72
C ARG A 66 12.56 9.34 14.17
N GLY A 67 12.50 8.05 14.52
CA GLY A 67 12.22 7.58 15.86
C GLY A 67 10.74 7.59 16.26
N GLY A 68 9.83 7.96 15.36
CA GLY A 68 8.38 7.87 15.61
C GLY A 68 7.85 6.45 15.52
N GLY A 69 6.72 6.19 16.16
CA GLY A 69 6.07 4.87 16.16
C GLY A 69 5.48 4.48 14.80
N PRO A 70 5.27 3.19 14.54
CA PRO A 70 4.66 2.73 13.29
C PRO A 70 3.25 3.30 13.03
N SER A 71 2.50 3.59 14.10
CA SER A 71 1.15 4.19 14.04
C SER A 71 1.14 5.69 13.69
N GLU A 72 2.30 6.33 13.66
CA GLU A 72 2.45 7.76 13.38
C GLU A 72 2.61 8.06 11.90
N ASN A 73 2.66 7.02 11.07
CA ASN A 73 2.73 7.14 9.62
C ASN A 73 1.33 7.15 9.00
N VAL A 74 1.14 7.95 7.97
CA VAL A 74 -0.13 8.00 7.21
C VAL A 74 0.14 7.67 5.75
N PHE A 75 -0.76 6.89 5.16
CA PHE A 75 -0.63 6.39 3.80
C PHE A 75 -1.78 6.90 2.94
N TYR A 76 -1.44 7.42 1.77
CA TYR A 76 -2.41 7.85 0.76
C TYR A 76 -2.17 7.10 -0.55
N MET A 77 -3.23 6.88 -1.31
CA MET A 77 -3.19 6.32 -2.66
C MET A 77 -4.12 7.15 -3.56
N ASP A 78 -3.55 7.86 -4.55
CA ASP A 78 -4.25 8.80 -5.43
C ASP A 78 -5.16 9.82 -4.70
N GLY A 79 -4.77 10.22 -3.47
CA GLY A 79 -5.51 11.16 -2.63
C GLY A 79 -6.51 10.54 -1.66
N ILE A 80 -6.63 9.21 -1.64
CA ILE A 80 -7.45 8.45 -0.69
C ILE A 80 -6.53 7.88 0.39
N GLU A 81 -6.88 8.10 1.65
CA GLU A 81 -6.17 7.52 2.79
C GLU A 81 -6.44 6.01 2.84
N ILE A 82 -5.39 5.21 3.01
CA ILE A 82 -5.45 3.76 3.19
C ILE A 82 -4.94 3.38 4.58
N PRO A 83 -5.49 2.33 5.24
CA PRO A 83 -5.19 2.04 6.64
C PRO A 83 -3.77 1.48 6.84
N ASN A 84 -3.28 0.73 5.89
CA ASN A 84 -1.97 0.09 5.91
C ASN A 84 -1.44 -0.14 4.50
N ILE A 85 -0.16 -0.51 4.40
CA ILE A 85 0.51 -0.80 3.12
C ILE A 85 0.98 -2.25 3.01
N ASN A 86 0.79 -3.06 4.06
CA ASN A 86 1.28 -4.44 4.12
C ASN A 86 0.17 -5.40 4.53
N HIS A 87 0.28 -6.65 4.07
CA HIS A 87 -0.44 -7.80 4.56
C HIS A 87 -0.04 -8.12 6.01
N PHE A 88 -0.92 -8.78 6.77
CA PHE A 88 -0.71 -9.14 8.18
C PHE A 88 -0.36 -7.94 9.06
N ALA A 89 -0.90 -6.77 8.74
CA ALA A 89 -0.73 -5.58 9.56
C ALA A 89 -1.52 -5.72 10.89
N THR A 90 -1.04 -5.05 11.92
CA THR A 90 -1.82 -4.86 13.16
C THR A 90 -2.44 -3.47 13.13
N GLN A 91 -3.57 -3.28 13.83
CA GLN A 91 -4.15 -1.95 13.99
C GLN A 91 -3.11 -0.99 14.56
N GLY A 92 -3.04 0.21 13.99
CA GLY A 92 -2.07 1.23 14.40
C GLY A 92 -0.63 0.93 14.00
N ALA A 93 -0.39 -0.01 13.07
CA ALA A 93 0.94 -0.28 12.55
C ALA A 93 0.88 -0.72 11.09
N SER A 94 1.89 -0.39 10.31
CA SER A 94 1.98 -0.75 8.88
C SER A 94 2.62 -2.11 8.60
N GLY A 95 3.00 -2.82 9.62
CA GLY A 95 4.08 -3.78 9.64
C GLY A 95 3.77 -5.23 9.37
N GLY A 96 3.36 -5.61 8.20
CA GLY A 96 3.40 -7.02 7.78
C GLY A 96 4.59 -7.34 6.88
N PRO A 97 4.83 -8.62 6.57
CA PRO A 97 6.03 -9.06 5.86
C PRO A 97 6.03 -8.74 4.35
N VAL A 98 4.88 -8.46 3.76
CA VAL A 98 4.69 -8.28 2.32
C VAL A 98 3.75 -7.10 2.05
N SER A 99 4.07 -6.29 1.04
CA SER A 99 3.23 -5.15 0.66
C SER A 99 1.89 -5.60 0.04
N ILE A 100 0.78 -4.98 0.49
CA ILE A 100 -0.54 -5.09 -0.14
C ILE A 100 -0.63 -4.21 -1.40
N VAL A 101 0.21 -3.17 -1.49
CA VAL A 101 0.29 -2.30 -2.66
C VAL A 101 1.13 -2.98 -3.74
N ASN A 102 0.56 -3.25 -4.91
CA ASN A 102 1.31 -3.81 -6.02
C ASN A 102 2.21 -2.73 -6.64
N ALA A 103 3.52 -2.89 -6.51
CA ALA A 103 4.52 -1.96 -7.03
C ALA A 103 4.44 -1.76 -8.56
N ASP A 104 3.97 -2.75 -9.32
CA ASP A 104 3.79 -2.65 -10.77
C ASP A 104 2.75 -1.59 -11.18
N LEU A 105 1.82 -1.27 -10.29
CA LEU A 105 0.79 -0.27 -10.52
C LEU A 105 1.22 1.13 -10.07
N VAL A 106 2.28 1.24 -9.28
CA VAL A 106 2.76 2.52 -8.74
C VAL A 106 3.60 3.24 -9.77
N ARG A 107 3.29 4.50 -10.01
CA ARG A 107 4.08 5.42 -10.85
C ARG A 107 5.14 6.15 -10.04
N GLU A 108 4.76 6.60 -8.85
CA GLU A 108 5.57 7.48 -8.01
C GLU A 108 5.12 7.38 -6.56
N ILE A 109 6.04 7.50 -5.63
CA ILE A 109 5.76 7.62 -4.19
C ILE A 109 6.37 8.93 -3.71
N SER A 110 5.56 9.81 -3.15
CA SER A 110 6.03 10.98 -2.42
C SER A 110 6.14 10.61 -0.94
N PHE A 111 7.36 10.56 -0.44
CA PHE A 111 7.67 10.21 0.94
C PHE A 111 8.12 11.44 1.70
N TYR A 112 7.31 11.85 2.68
CA TYR A 112 7.58 12.99 3.55
C TYR A 112 8.04 12.50 4.92
N THR A 113 9.21 12.97 5.38
CA THR A 113 9.86 12.50 6.61
C THR A 113 9.90 13.55 7.72
N GLY A 114 9.03 14.54 7.72
CA GLY A 114 9.04 15.53 8.81
C GLY A 114 8.30 16.82 8.55
N ALA A 115 8.38 17.40 7.38
CA ALA A 115 7.54 18.54 6.99
C ALA A 115 6.44 18.01 6.07
N PHE A 116 5.19 18.14 6.50
CA PHE A 116 4.03 17.68 5.75
C PHE A 116 3.32 18.84 5.06
N PRO A 117 2.81 18.68 3.84
CA PRO A 117 1.92 19.65 3.25
C PRO A 117 0.67 19.84 4.11
N ALA A 118 0.09 21.05 4.11
CA ALA A 118 -1.10 21.36 4.91
C ALA A 118 -2.30 20.44 4.60
N ASP A 119 -2.33 19.89 3.40
CA ASP A 119 -3.35 18.95 2.94
C ASP A 119 -3.10 17.51 3.38
N ARG A 120 -2.08 17.22 4.18
CA ARG A 120 -1.73 15.89 4.73
C ARG A 120 -1.70 15.92 6.26
N ALA A 121 -2.86 16.24 6.85
CA ALA A 121 -3.02 16.28 8.29
C ALA A 121 -3.05 14.86 8.92
N GLY A 122 -2.77 14.78 10.21
CA GLY A 122 -2.90 13.56 11.01
C GLY A 122 -1.65 12.68 11.08
N ALA A 123 -0.58 13.01 10.34
CA ALA A 123 0.70 12.33 10.46
C ALA A 123 1.56 12.99 11.56
N LEU A 124 2.26 12.18 12.33
CA LEU A 124 3.24 12.63 13.32
C LEU A 124 4.68 12.35 12.88
N SER A 125 4.89 11.27 12.13
CA SER A 125 6.21 10.77 11.77
C SER A 125 6.47 10.84 10.26
N SER A 126 5.60 10.26 9.44
CA SER A 126 5.75 10.33 7.99
C SER A 126 4.43 10.29 7.23
N VAL A 127 4.49 10.73 5.97
CA VAL A 127 3.43 10.53 4.98
C VAL A 127 4.01 9.84 3.76
N LEU A 128 3.37 8.76 3.32
CA LEU A 128 3.62 8.12 2.03
C LEU A 128 2.39 8.33 1.13
N ASP A 129 2.60 9.03 0.02
CA ASP A 129 1.56 9.30 -0.97
C ASP A 129 1.88 8.56 -2.26
N PHE A 130 1.13 7.50 -2.53
CA PHE A 130 1.26 6.65 -3.71
C PHE A 130 0.44 7.22 -4.85
N ARG A 131 1.10 7.47 -5.97
CA ARG A 131 0.43 7.76 -7.23
C ARG A 131 0.47 6.54 -8.11
N LEU A 132 -0.69 6.01 -8.43
CA LEU A 132 -0.82 4.91 -9.36
C LEU A 132 -0.66 5.38 -10.81
N ARG A 133 -0.25 4.46 -11.66
CA ARG A 133 -0.31 4.66 -13.12
C ARG A 133 -1.76 4.84 -13.56
N ASP A 134 -1.97 5.50 -14.66
CA ASP A 134 -3.27 5.49 -15.35
C ASP A 134 -3.29 4.32 -16.34
N GLY A 135 -4.46 3.84 -16.69
CA GLY A 135 -4.62 2.86 -17.77
C GLY A 135 -4.23 3.47 -19.12
N ASP A 136 -3.76 2.65 -20.02
CA ASP A 136 -3.46 3.05 -21.40
C ASP A 136 -4.78 3.41 -22.12
N PRO A 137 -4.90 4.58 -22.74
CA PRO A 137 -6.13 4.98 -23.42
C PRO A 137 -6.31 4.33 -24.80
N GLU A 138 -5.27 3.70 -25.35
CA GLU A 138 -5.27 3.21 -26.75
C GLU A 138 -5.34 1.69 -26.82
N LYS A 139 -4.70 0.97 -25.86
CA LYS A 139 -4.56 -0.48 -25.93
C LYS A 139 -4.72 -1.16 -24.59
N HIS A 140 -5.22 -2.39 -24.64
CA HIS A 140 -5.20 -3.29 -23.49
C HIS A 140 -3.82 -3.94 -23.32
N SER A 141 -3.35 -4.02 -22.10
CA SER A 141 -2.12 -4.73 -21.75
C SER A 141 -2.39 -5.59 -20.53
N PHE A 142 -1.92 -6.85 -20.58
CA PHE A 142 -2.03 -7.81 -19.48
C PHE A 142 -0.66 -8.36 -19.16
N LYS A 143 -0.39 -8.57 -17.89
CA LYS A 143 0.85 -9.15 -17.37
C LYS A 143 0.50 -10.23 -16.36
N ALA A 144 0.90 -11.46 -16.64
CA ALA A 144 0.90 -12.54 -15.67
C ALA A 144 2.32 -12.72 -15.13
N THR A 145 2.45 -12.89 -13.82
CA THR A 145 3.74 -13.09 -13.16
C THR A 145 3.66 -14.30 -12.24
N LEU A 146 4.63 -15.19 -12.36
CA LEU A 146 4.88 -16.27 -11.42
C LEU A 146 6.17 -15.92 -10.66
N GLY A 147 6.02 -15.53 -9.40
CA GLY A 147 7.14 -15.18 -8.51
C GLY A 147 7.57 -16.36 -7.64
N ALA A 148 8.48 -16.13 -6.72
CA ALA A 148 8.92 -17.16 -5.76
C ALA A 148 7.87 -17.47 -4.68
N SER A 149 6.95 -16.54 -4.41
CA SER A 149 5.99 -16.62 -3.30
C SER A 149 4.55 -16.35 -3.70
N GLU A 150 4.31 -15.88 -4.94
CA GLU A 150 2.99 -15.45 -5.39
C GLU A 150 2.82 -15.61 -6.91
N VAL A 151 1.58 -15.73 -7.31
CA VAL A 151 1.13 -15.55 -8.70
C VAL A 151 0.31 -14.27 -8.79
N SER A 152 0.50 -13.51 -9.86
CA SER A 152 -0.26 -12.28 -10.09
C SER A 152 -0.73 -12.14 -11.53
N LEU A 153 -1.87 -11.48 -11.67
CA LEU A 153 -2.40 -11.01 -12.94
C LEU A 153 -2.68 -9.53 -12.81
N SER A 154 -2.13 -8.72 -13.69
CA SER A 154 -2.43 -7.31 -13.79
C SER A 154 -2.78 -6.92 -15.20
N GLY A 155 -3.54 -5.85 -15.35
CA GLY A 155 -3.93 -5.36 -16.66
C GLY A 155 -4.35 -3.89 -16.62
N ASN A 156 -4.28 -3.27 -17.77
CA ASN A 156 -4.75 -1.90 -17.98
C ASN A 156 -5.22 -1.71 -19.41
N GLY A 157 -6.01 -0.68 -19.64
CA GLY A 157 -6.50 -0.35 -20.96
C GLY A 157 -7.70 0.59 -20.95
N PRO A 158 -8.28 0.89 -22.12
CA PRO A 158 -9.50 1.68 -22.24
C PRO A 158 -10.75 0.86 -21.87
N LEU A 159 -11.68 1.46 -21.15
CA LEU A 159 -13.07 0.99 -21.04
C LEU A 159 -13.96 1.73 -22.05
N SER A 160 -13.58 2.96 -22.38
CA SER A 160 -14.20 3.79 -23.40
C SER A 160 -13.18 4.86 -23.87
N GLU A 161 -13.53 5.69 -24.84
CA GLU A 161 -12.68 6.80 -25.30
C GLU A 161 -12.24 7.76 -24.18
N ARG A 162 -12.99 7.83 -23.08
CA ARG A 162 -12.75 8.75 -21.96
C ARG A 162 -12.46 8.06 -20.63
N THR A 163 -12.51 6.74 -20.61
CA THR A 163 -12.39 5.97 -19.36
C THR A 163 -11.35 4.88 -19.52
N THR A 164 -10.40 4.85 -18.59
CA THR A 164 -9.37 3.81 -18.53
C THR A 164 -9.47 3.02 -17.22
N TYR A 165 -8.95 1.81 -17.23
CA TYR A 165 -8.83 0.96 -16.06
C TYR A 165 -7.39 0.51 -15.84
N LEU A 166 -7.10 0.18 -14.59
CA LEU A 166 -5.88 -0.47 -14.14
C LEU A 166 -6.28 -1.43 -13.03
N PHE A 167 -5.83 -2.68 -13.06
CA PHE A 167 -6.10 -3.64 -12.00
C PHE A 167 -4.94 -4.57 -11.75
N SER A 168 -4.95 -5.20 -10.57
CA SER A 168 -4.09 -6.30 -10.19
C SER A 168 -4.83 -7.24 -9.25
N VAL A 169 -4.61 -8.54 -9.41
CA VAL A 169 -5.00 -9.59 -8.46
C VAL A 169 -3.77 -10.43 -8.18
N ARG A 170 -3.50 -10.69 -6.88
CA ARG A 170 -2.37 -11.52 -6.46
C ARG A 170 -2.85 -12.60 -5.50
N GLN A 171 -2.29 -13.80 -5.65
CA GLN A 171 -2.49 -14.92 -4.74
C GLN A 171 -1.14 -15.43 -4.28
N SER A 172 -0.92 -15.43 -2.98
CA SER A 172 0.28 -15.97 -2.35
C SER A 172 0.22 -17.49 -2.25
N TYR A 173 1.38 -18.12 -2.32
CA TYR A 173 1.62 -19.51 -1.93
C TYR A 173 2.80 -19.65 -0.95
N LEU A 174 3.05 -18.60 -0.17
CA LEU A 174 4.08 -18.58 0.89
C LEU A 174 3.97 -19.76 1.85
N GLN A 175 2.75 -20.22 2.09
CA GLN A 175 2.50 -21.41 2.93
C GLN A 175 3.25 -22.66 2.45
N LEU A 176 3.41 -22.86 1.13
CA LEU A 176 4.14 -24.01 0.58
C LEU A 176 5.64 -23.85 0.84
N LEU A 177 6.17 -22.66 0.59
CA LEU A 177 7.57 -22.35 0.86
C LEU A 177 7.90 -22.50 2.36
N PHE A 178 7.06 -21.97 3.23
CA PHE A 178 7.25 -22.03 4.67
C PHE A 178 7.16 -23.46 5.20
N LYS A 179 6.26 -24.27 4.64
CA LYS A 179 6.18 -25.68 4.96
C LYS A 179 7.44 -26.46 4.53
N MET A 180 7.98 -26.15 3.35
CA MET A 180 9.23 -26.77 2.88
C MET A 180 10.45 -26.36 3.72
N LEU A 181 10.42 -25.17 4.32
CA LEU A 181 11.46 -24.65 5.20
C LEU A 181 11.30 -25.11 6.66
N GLY A 182 10.30 -25.94 6.99
CA GLY A 182 10.04 -26.41 8.34
C GLY A 182 9.60 -25.31 9.30
N LEU A 183 8.90 -24.26 8.80
CA LEU A 183 8.45 -23.18 9.66
C LEU A 183 7.11 -23.52 10.34
N PRO A 184 6.92 -23.13 11.62
CA PRO A 184 5.73 -23.47 12.40
C PRO A 184 4.50 -22.63 12.05
N PHE A 185 4.57 -21.73 11.07
CA PHE A 185 3.46 -20.89 10.62
C PHE A 185 3.40 -20.82 9.10
N LEU A 186 2.18 -20.79 8.56
CA LEU A 186 1.88 -20.93 7.14
C LEU A 186 1.03 -19.74 6.65
N PRO A 187 1.67 -18.62 6.29
CA PRO A 187 0.98 -17.44 5.80
C PRO A 187 0.48 -17.64 4.37
N ASN A 188 -0.70 -17.11 4.10
CA ASN A 188 -1.30 -17.05 2.78
C ASN A 188 -2.12 -15.76 2.67
N TYR A 189 -2.10 -15.12 1.50
CA TYR A 189 -2.93 -13.96 1.23
C TYR A 189 -3.44 -13.97 -0.21
N ILE A 190 -4.54 -13.28 -0.40
CA ILE A 190 -5.05 -12.84 -1.70
C ILE A 190 -5.34 -11.35 -1.61
N ASP A 191 -4.99 -10.60 -2.63
CA ASP A 191 -5.34 -9.19 -2.75
C ASP A 191 -5.79 -8.82 -4.15
N ALA A 192 -6.53 -7.72 -4.21
CA ALA A 192 -6.94 -7.10 -5.45
C ALA A 192 -6.87 -5.58 -5.33
N GLN A 193 -6.47 -4.94 -6.41
CA GLN A 193 -6.38 -3.50 -6.55
C GLN A 193 -6.98 -3.08 -7.88
N VAL A 194 -7.78 -2.02 -7.89
CA VAL A 194 -8.40 -1.48 -9.10
C VAL A 194 -8.40 0.04 -9.07
N LYS A 195 -8.17 0.64 -10.21
CA LYS A 195 -8.34 2.07 -10.47
C LYS A 195 -9.11 2.25 -11.77
N ILE A 196 -10.16 3.05 -11.73
CA ILE A 196 -10.92 3.49 -12.91
C ILE A 196 -10.82 5.00 -12.96
N LYS A 197 -10.36 5.53 -14.08
CA LYS A 197 -10.23 6.97 -14.31
C LYS A 197 -11.05 7.37 -15.51
N SER A 198 -11.97 8.32 -15.32
CA SER A 198 -12.88 8.81 -16.35
C SER A 198 -12.78 10.33 -16.49
N LYS A 199 -12.61 10.80 -17.73
CA LYS A 199 -12.76 12.20 -18.11
C LYS A 199 -14.23 12.46 -18.43
N LEU A 200 -14.99 12.99 -17.45
CA LEU A 200 -16.41 13.27 -17.60
C LEU A 200 -16.65 14.41 -18.60
N SER A 201 -15.76 15.41 -18.57
CA SER A 201 -15.75 16.53 -19.51
C SER A 201 -14.31 17.01 -19.76
N ALA A 202 -14.14 18.09 -20.51
CA ALA A 202 -12.85 18.76 -20.68
C ALA A 202 -12.28 19.34 -19.37
N ARG A 203 -13.11 19.51 -18.35
CA ARG A 203 -12.75 20.12 -17.05
C ARG A 203 -12.99 19.19 -15.86
N ASP A 204 -13.60 18.04 -16.07
CA ASP A 204 -14.06 17.16 -14.98
C ASP A 204 -13.48 15.77 -15.12
N GLU A 205 -12.91 15.30 -14.02
CA GLU A 205 -12.29 13.99 -13.92
C GLU A 205 -12.82 13.27 -12.68
N LEU A 206 -13.16 12.00 -12.84
CA LEU A 206 -13.52 11.10 -11.74
C LEU A 206 -12.53 9.94 -11.70
N THR A 207 -11.96 9.70 -10.55
CA THR A 207 -11.13 8.52 -10.26
C THR A 207 -11.82 7.69 -9.19
N VAL A 208 -12.03 6.40 -9.46
CA VAL A 208 -12.51 5.42 -8.48
C VAL A 208 -11.38 4.46 -8.18
N LEU A 209 -11.20 4.16 -6.89
CA LEU A 209 -10.15 3.29 -6.37
C LEU A 209 -10.75 2.21 -5.49
N GLY A 210 -10.23 0.99 -5.63
CA GLY A 210 -10.47 -0.13 -4.74
C GLY A 210 -9.17 -0.85 -4.41
N LEU A 211 -8.97 -1.21 -3.14
CA LEU A 211 -7.89 -2.03 -2.63
C LEU A 211 -8.49 -3.00 -1.62
N THR A 212 -8.20 -4.28 -1.73
CA THR A 212 -8.67 -5.29 -0.78
C THR A 212 -7.63 -6.38 -0.56
N GLY A 213 -7.63 -6.98 0.63
CA GLY A 213 -6.79 -8.11 0.97
C GLY A 213 -7.45 -9.01 2.01
N ILE A 214 -7.21 -10.31 1.86
CA ILE A 214 -7.60 -11.33 2.83
C ILE A 214 -6.34 -12.12 3.18
N ASP A 215 -5.99 -12.09 4.46
CA ASP A 215 -4.80 -12.72 5.00
C ASP A 215 -5.20 -13.87 5.92
N ASN A 216 -4.52 -15.00 5.79
CA ASN A 216 -4.69 -16.15 6.65
C ASN A 216 -3.31 -16.66 7.09
N MET A 217 -3.11 -16.84 8.38
CA MET A 217 -1.96 -17.52 8.94
C MET A 217 -2.43 -18.74 9.73
N ARG A 218 -2.10 -19.92 9.24
CA ARG A 218 -2.32 -21.19 9.91
C ARG A 218 -1.06 -21.60 10.67
N LEU A 219 -1.20 -22.44 11.67
CA LEU A 219 -0.08 -23.03 12.37
C LEU A 219 0.27 -24.40 11.73
N ASN A 220 1.56 -24.69 11.61
CA ASN A 220 2.09 -25.97 11.17
C ASN A 220 2.48 -26.77 12.44
N THR A 221 1.51 -27.47 12.98
CA THR A 221 1.69 -28.25 14.23
C THR A 221 2.45 -29.56 14.04
N ASP A 222 2.79 -29.90 12.79
CA ASP A 222 3.58 -31.08 12.45
C ASP A 222 5.07 -30.87 12.72
N GLU A 223 5.52 -29.60 12.74
CA GLU A 223 6.91 -29.26 13.02
C GLU A 223 7.27 -29.52 14.48
N LYS A 224 8.45 -30.09 14.67
CA LYS A 224 9.00 -30.46 16.00
C LYS A 224 10.33 -29.79 16.24
N GLY A 225 10.69 -29.66 17.49
CA GLY A 225 11.93 -29.02 17.97
C GLY A 225 11.65 -27.85 18.88
N GLU A 226 12.57 -27.51 19.73
CA GLU A 226 12.40 -26.50 20.77
C GLU A 226 11.94 -25.14 20.25
N GLU A 227 12.52 -24.68 19.14
CA GLU A 227 12.15 -23.39 18.54
C GLU A 227 10.74 -23.43 17.95
N ALA A 228 10.37 -24.49 17.23
CA ALA A 228 9.04 -24.66 16.66
C ALA A 228 7.98 -24.77 17.76
N GLU A 229 8.22 -25.58 18.78
CA GLU A 229 7.31 -25.75 19.91
C GLU A 229 7.16 -24.44 20.69
N TYR A 230 8.25 -23.71 20.92
CA TYR A 230 8.20 -22.40 21.56
C TYR A 230 7.34 -21.41 20.75
N LEU A 231 7.56 -21.30 19.43
CA LEU A 231 6.75 -20.43 18.56
C LEU A 231 5.28 -20.87 18.55
N LEU A 232 5.01 -22.16 18.42
CA LEU A 232 3.66 -22.72 18.45
C LEU A 232 2.94 -22.51 19.79
N SER A 233 3.69 -22.37 20.90
CA SER A 233 3.10 -22.15 22.23
C SER A 233 2.36 -20.81 22.33
N TYR A 234 2.81 -19.75 21.64
CA TYR A 234 2.22 -18.41 21.75
C TYR A 234 1.60 -17.87 20.46
N LEU A 235 1.99 -18.35 19.27
CA LEU A 235 1.44 -17.86 18.01
C LEU A 235 -0.05 -18.18 17.88
N PRO A 236 -0.92 -17.18 17.58
CA PRO A 236 -2.30 -17.43 17.25
C PRO A 236 -2.48 -17.80 15.77
N ARG A 237 -3.61 -18.37 15.42
CA ARG A 237 -4.14 -18.36 14.05
C ARG A 237 -4.65 -16.96 13.75
N ILE A 238 -4.26 -16.39 12.60
CA ILE A 238 -4.64 -15.04 12.22
C ILE A 238 -5.48 -15.09 10.96
N ARG A 239 -6.58 -14.34 10.96
CA ARG A 239 -7.33 -13.98 9.77
C ARG A 239 -7.54 -12.48 9.75
N GLN A 240 -7.14 -11.84 8.67
CA GLN A 240 -7.31 -10.41 8.45
C GLN A 240 -8.09 -10.18 7.17
N GLU A 241 -9.00 -9.23 7.22
CA GLU A 241 -9.75 -8.75 6.06
C GLU A 241 -9.59 -7.24 6.02
N THR A 242 -9.11 -6.70 4.90
CA THR A 242 -8.97 -5.26 4.70
C THR A 242 -9.57 -4.86 3.37
N PHE A 243 -10.23 -3.72 3.33
CA PHE A 243 -10.56 -3.06 2.08
C PHE A 243 -10.57 -1.54 2.23
N THR A 244 -10.27 -0.89 1.14
CA THR A 244 -10.44 0.55 0.92
C THR A 244 -11.20 0.73 -0.38
N VAL A 245 -12.24 1.53 -0.36
CA VAL A 245 -12.93 1.98 -1.56
C VAL A 245 -13.09 3.50 -1.49
N GLY A 246 -12.92 4.17 -2.63
CA GLY A 246 -13.14 5.61 -2.65
C GLY A 246 -13.21 6.17 -4.07
N ALA A 247 -13.66 7.41 -4.13
CA ALA A 247 -13.76 8.19 -5.35
C ALA A 247 -13.20 9.60 -5.14
N VAL A 248 -12.53 10.11 -6.14
CA VAL A 248 -12.00 11.48 -6.19
C VAL A 248 -12.53 12.15 -7.44
N TYR A 249 -13.33 13.17 -7.26
CA TYR A 249 -13.77 14.06 -8.32
C TYR A 249 -12.88 15.30 -8.36
N ARG A 250 -12.43 15.70 -9.55
CA ARG A 250 -11.63 16.92 -9.77
C ARG A 250 -12.29 17.79 -10.83
N HIS A 251 -12.36 19.08 -10.53
CA HIS A 251 -12.80 20.12 -11.45
C HIS A 251 -11.67 21.10 -11.72
N TYR A 252 -11.38 21.34 -12.99
CA TYR A 252 -10.32 22.26 -13.44
C TYR A 252 -10.96 23.53 -14.01
N ALA A 253 -10.83 24.66 -13.31
CA ALA A 253 -11.41 25.94 -13.69
C ALA A 253 -10.32 27.02 -13.84
N GLY A 254 -9.66 27.04 -15.01
CA GLY A 254 -8.59 28.00 -15.27
C GLY A 254 -7.42 27.88 -14.31
N GLN A 255 -7.28 28.84 -13.41
CA GLN A 255 -6.23 28.86 -12.39
C GLN A 255 -6.64 28.18 -11.07
N HIS A 256 -7.75 27.46 -11.04
CA HIS A 256 -8.26 26.77 -9.87
C HIS A 256 -8.43 25.28 -10.14
N THR A 257 -8.08 24.47 -9.19
CA THR A 257 -8.42 23.04 -9.15
C THR A 257 -9.17 22.75 -7.88
N GLN A 258 -10.37 22.25 -8.02
CA GLN A 258 -11.21 21.80 -6.92
C GLN A 258 -11.25 20.28 -6.91
N SER A 259 -11.14 19.65 -5.75
CA SER A 259 -11.30 18.23 -5.62
C SER A 259 -12.16 17.87 -4.41
N VAL A 260 -12.99 16.86 -4.59
CA VAL A 260 -13.77 16.25 -3.53
C VAL A 260 -13.49 14.76 -3.55
N SER A 261 -13.12 14.21 -2.41
CA SER A 261 -12.92 12.77 -2.24
C SER A 261 -13.81 12.22 -1.14
N LEU A 262 -14.36 11.04 -1.40
CA LEU A 262 -15.09 10.23 -0.43
C LEU A 262 -14.47 8.85 -0.41
N SER A 263 -14.15 8.35 0.77
CA SER A 263 -13.58 7.01 0.92
C SER A 263 -14.07 6.31 2.18
N HIS A 264 -14.01 4.99 2.15
CA HIS A 264 -14.30 4.12 3.29
C HIS A 264 -13.22 3.05 3.41
N ASN A 265 -12.66 2.93 4.61
CA ASN A 265 -11.68 1.92 5.01
C ASN A 265 -12.30 0.95 5.98
N TYR A 266 -11.93 -0.32 5.86
CA TYR A 266 -12.30 -1.39 6.76
C TYR A 266 -11.11 -2.30 7.02
N LEU A 267 -10.84 -2.60 8.28
CA LEU A 267 -9.82 -3.53 8.72
C LEU A 267 -10.40 -4.39 9.84
N ASN A 268 -10.39 -5.70 9.69
CA ASN A 268 -10.88 -6.66 10.67
C ASN A 268 -9.81 -7.71 10.94
N ASN A 269 -9.27 -7.70 12.14
CA ASN A 269 -8.32 -8.68 12.64
C ASN A 269 -9.02 -9.67 13.54
N ARG A 270 -8.80 -10.96 13.29
CA ARG A 270 -9.27 -12.08 14.12
C ARG A 270 -8.08 -12.96 14.48
N ASN A 271 -7.83 -13.08 15.78
CA ASN A 271 -6.77 -13.94 16.32
C ASN A 271 -7.42 -14.98 17.21
N LEU A 272 -7.11 -16.25 16.96
CA LEU A 272 -7.57 -17.38 17.74
C LEU A 272 -6.37 -18.17 18.25
N LYS A 273 -6.32 -18.40 19.56
CA LYS A 273 -5.33 -19.27 20.19
C LYS A 273 -6.05 -20.37 20.97
N TYR A 274 -5.64 -21.59 20.71
CA TYR A 274 -6.14 -22.76 21.42
C TYR A 274 -5.02 -23.39 22.26
N ARG A 275 -5.38 -24.01 23.38
CA ARG A 275 -4.48 -24.81 24.19
C ARG A 275 -3.92 -25.95 23.34
N ASP A 276 -2.62 -26.13 23.39
CA ASP A 276 -1.88 -27.13 22.61
C ASP A 276 -2.17 -27.08 21.09
N ASN A 277 -2.67 -25.90 20.61
CA ASN A 277 -3.13 -25.67 19.25
C ASN A 277 -4.30 -26.55 18.80
N ASP A 278 -4.95 -27.24 19.73
CA ASP A 278 -6.08 -28.11 19.47
C ASP A 278 -7.40 -27.32 19.35
N ALA A 279 -7.90 -27.21 18.14
CA ALA A 279 -9.16 -26.51 17.83
C ALA A 279 -10.36 -27.47 17.71
N SER A 280 -10.26 -28.70 18.21
CA SER A 280 -11.33 -29.69 18.17
C SER A 280 -12.49 -29.34 19.11
N SER A 281 -12.23 -28.57 20.17
CA SER A 281 -13.23 -28.11 21.15
C SER A 281 -13.08 -26.62 21.45
N ASP A 282 -14.21 -25.94 21.66
CA ASP A 282 -14.22 -24.56 22.16
C ASP A 282 -13.69 -24.45 23.61
N GLU A 283 -13.64 -25.54 24.37
CA GLU A 283 -13.04 -25.57 25.71
C GLU A 283 -11.52 -25.31 25.70
N ASN A 284 -10.88 -25.61 24.59
CA ASN A 284 -9.47 -25.34 24.35
C ASN A 284 -9.17 -23.89 23.95
N LEU A 285 -10.20 -23.08 23.72
CA LEU A 285 -10.04 -21.69 23.29
C LEU A 285 -9.48 -20.82 24.41
N MET A 286 -8.23 -20.37 24.25
CA MET A 286 -7.54 -19.50 25.22
C MET A 286 -7.69 -18.02 24.89
N LEU A 287 -7.70 -17.68 23.58
CA LEU A 287 -7.80 -16.31 23.11
C LEU A 287 -8.73 -16.24 21.89
N ARG A 288 -9.72 -15.38 21.97
CA ARG A 288 -10.54 -14.93 20.83
C ARG A 288 -10.49 -13.42 20.77
N LEU A 289 -9.63 -12.88 19.92
CA LEU A 289 -9.55 -11.46 19.66
C LEU A 289 -10.21 -11.16 18.33
N ARG A 290 -11.12 -10.20 18.32
CA ARG A 290 -11.65 -9.58 17.11
C ARG A 290 -11.52 -8.06 17.25
N SER A 291 -10.79 -7.45 16.34
CA SER A 291 -10.59 -6.00 16.31
C SER A 291 -11.02 -5.47 14.95
N VAL A 292 -11.98 -4.54 14.95
CA VAL A 292 -12.53 -3.94 13.74
C VAL A 292 -12.26 -2.45 13.77
N GLU A 293 -11.68 -1.94 12.70
CA GLU A 293 -11.48 -0.52 12.47
C GLU A 293 -12.19 -0.12 11.19
N GLN A 294 -12.93 1.00 11.25
CA GLN A 294 -13.62 1.57 10.11
C GLN A 294 -13.42 3.08 10.09
N LYS A 295 -13.17 3.63 8.91
CA LYS A 295 -13.02 5.07 8.73
C LYS A 295 -13.66 5.50 7.42
N THR A 296 -14.65 6.41 7.51
CA THR A 296 -15.19 7.10 6.34
C THR A 296 -14.67 8.52 6.32
N THR A 297 -14.10 8.94 5.19
CA THR A 297 -13.49 10.25 5.03
C THR A 297 -14.13 10.98 3.87
N LEU A 298 -14.63 12.20 4.13
CA LEU A 298 -15.01 13.17 3.12
C LEU A 298 -14.02 14.32 3.18
N ARG A 299 -13.45 14.68 2.04
CA ARG A 299 -12.44 15.73 1.96
C ARG A 299 -12.70 16.62 0.76
N GLY A 300 -12.63 17.93 0.96
CA GLY A 300 -12.68 18.95 -0.09
C GLY A 300 -11.39 19.74 -0.13
N GLU A 301 -10.86 20.01 -1.30
CA GLU A 301 -9.66 20.82 -1.52
C GLU A 301 -9.92 21.83 -2.63
N ASN A 302 -9.37 23.04 -2.46
CA ASN A 302 -9.32 24.03 -3.52
C ASN A 302 -7.91 24.55 -3.64
N ARG A 303 -7.30 24.39 -4.80
CA ARG A 303 -5.97 24.91 -5.11
C ARG A 303 -6.10 26.02 -6.15
N SER A 304 -5.54 27.19 -5.83
CA SER A 304 -5.62 28.38 -6.66
C SER A 304 -4.22 28.91 -6.96
N TRP A 305 -3.92 29.17 -8.24
CA TRP A 305 -2.68 29.81 -8.66
C TRP A 305 -2.94 31.30 -8.92
N LEU A 306 -2.37 32.15 -8.08
CA LEU A 306 -2.52 33.60 -8.12
C LEU A 306 -1.17 34.25 -8.43
N GLY A 307 -0.80 34.29 -9.70
CA GLY A 307 0.51 34.73 -10.15
C GLY A 307 1.62 33.83 -9.59
N ARG A 308 2.48 34.35 -8.72
CA ARG A 308 3.56 33.59 -8.05
C ARG A 308 3.11 32.82 -6.79
N TRP A 309 1.87 33.00 -6.37
CA TRP A 309 1.32 32.37 -5.16
C TRP A 309 0.49 31.15 -5.51
N THR A 310 0.63 30.09 -4.73
CA THR A 310 -0.28 28.94 -4.72
C THR A 310 -0.99 28.92 -3.37
N LEU A 311 -2.30 28.97 -3.40
CA LEU A 311 -3.16 28.86 -2.22
C LEU A 311 -3.84 27.50 -2.25
N THR A 312 -3.70 26.74 -1.19
CA THR A 312 -4.36 25.41 -1.05
C THR A 312 -5.24 25.43 0.18
#